data_1c4619f6d6ee2ca73087190a1c49923d
#
_entry.id   1c4619f6d6ee2ca73087190a1c49923d
#
_cell.length_a   1.000
_cell.length_b   1.000
_cell.length_c   1.000
_cell.angle_alpha   90.00
_cell.angle_beta   90.00
_cell.angle_gamma   90.00
#
_symmetry.space_group_name_H-M   'P 1'
#
loop_
_entity.id
_entity.type
_entity.pdbx_description
1 polymer ?
#
loop_
_entity_poly.entity_id
_entity_poly.type
_entity_poly.pdbx_seq_one_letter_code
_entity_poly.pdbx_strand_id
1 'polypeptide(L)'
;MADLTPLYRETRPYRRCSRCVLDTVGPHPIDFDDAGVCNYCHASDYAVAKWAIPPEDQKIRFEQAIGAIKASGAGRAYDCVLGLSGGVDSSYVAYLAMKNGLRPLIVHLDNSWNSELAVKNIENIINRTGFEYFNYVIDWEEFKDMQLAYLRASVIDIEVVTDQAIFAILHIKAHELGIKYILFGDNPKSERTMPSGWNYQKNDLANMRAIHRRYGRKKLRSYPLMGLYDLDWYRKVAGISYVSLLHYIDVPIPEMKATLEREFGWRDYLWKHCESVFTQFYQGYILPKKFGVDKRKAHITDEVLSGVITRDEAIRRLEEPYYTDEQLREDYDFVTRKFGLTPQEFEEIMALPPVPHSDFPQDRKGFIWALRIKLGRIRAGFCKFFGQAAASCSALSSGTA
;
A
#
# COMPACT_ATOMS: atom_id res chain seq x y z
N MET A 1 -1.35 -15.83 29.71
CA MET A 1 -1.38 -16.16 28.27
C MET A 1 -2.33 -15.20 27.61
N ALA A 2 -1.91 -14.54 26.51
CA ALA A 2 -2.84 -13.77 25.71
C ALA A 2 -3.91 -14.74 25.19
N ASP A 3 -5.18 -14.44 25.46
CA ASP A 3 -6.29 -15.26 25.00
C ASP A 3 -6.44 -15.05 23.48
N LEU A 4 -6.09 -16.05 22.67
CA LEU A 4 -6.23 -16.03 21.21
C LEU A 4 -7.63 -16.45 20.75
N THR A 5 -8.57 -16.69 21.65
CA THR A 5 -9.94 -17.04 21.27
C THR A 5 -10.52 -15.92 20.40
N PRO A 6 -10.97 -16.22 19.17
CA PRO A 6 -11.54 -15.22 18.29
C PRO A 6 -12.76 -14.54 18.92
N LEU A 7 -12.77 -13.21 18.93
CA LEU A 7 -13.97 -12.41 19.26
C LEU A 7 -14.96 -12.41 18.09
N TYR A 8 -14.43 -12.54 16.87
CA TYR A 8 -15.24 -12.69 15.66
C TYR A 8 -15.92 -14.05 15.63
N ARG A 9 -17.22 -14.05 15.35
CA ARG A 9 -18.02 -15.26 15.18
C ARG A 9 -18.53 -15.35 13.76
N GLU A 10 -18.00 -16.31 12.99
CA GLU A 10 -18.51 -16.62 11.65
C GLU A 10 -19.87 -17.33 11.78
N THR A 11 -20.85 -16.85 11.03
CA THR A 11 -22.21 -17.42 11.01
C THR A 11 -22.49 -18.25 9.76
N ARG A 12 -21.62 -18.17 8.75
CA ARG A 12 -21.74 -18.93 7.51
C ARG A 12 -21.16 -20.34 7.68
N PRO A 13 -21.70 -21.35 6.98
CA PRO A 13 -21.07 -22.67 6.93
C PRO A 13 -19.64 -22.56 6.41
N TYR A 14 -18.71 -23.25 7.07
CA TYR A 14 -17.33 -23.28 6.64
C TYR A 14 -17.20 -23.93 5.26
N ARG A 15 -16.59 -23.22 4.32
CA ARG A 15 -16.21 -23.69 2.99
C ARG A 15 -14.89 -23.05 2.57
N ARG A 16 -13.96 -23.86 2.04
CA ARG A 16 -12.69 -23.40 1.48
C ARG A 16 -12.70 -23.60 -0.03
N CYS A 17 -12.07 -22.67 -0.74
CA CYS A 17 -11.93 -22.75 -2.19
C CYS A 17 -11.18 -24.03 -2.61
N SER A 18 -11.65 -24.65 -3.69
CA SER A 18 -11.01 -25.85 -4.25
C SER A 18 -9.67 -25.57 -4.93
N ARG A 19 -9.41 -24.31 -5.36
CA ARG A 19 -8.22 -23.90 -6.09
C ARG A 19 -7.19 -23.14 -5.23
N CYS A 20 -7.64 -22.25 -4.36
CA CYS A 20 -6.77 -21.50 -3.45
C CYS A 20 -7.06 -21.81 -1.98
N VAL A 21 -6.62 -20.96 -1.04
CA VAL A 21 -6.78 -21.19 0.40
C VAL A 21 -7.78 -20.25 1.07
N LEU A 22 -8.42 -19.35 0.32
CA LEU A 22 -9.49 -18.49 0.85
C LEU A 22 -10.71 -19.33 1.24
N ASP A 23 -11.38 -18.92 2.30
CA ASP A 23 -12.53 -19.61 2.87
C ASP A 23 -13.60 -18.61 3.35
N THR A 24 -14.69 -19.11 3.90
CA THR A 24 -15.81 -18.31 4.37
C THR A 24 -15.55 -17.57 5.69
N VAL A 25 -14.41 -17.79 6.36
CA VAL A 25 -14.11 -17.13 7.63
C VAL A 25 -13.66 -15.69 7.41
N GLY A 26 -14.34 -14.75 8.05
CA GLY A 26 -14.04 -13.32 7.97
C GLY A 26 -15.14 -12.48 7.29
N PRO A 27 -15.09 -11.16 7.39
CA PRO A 27 -16.15 -10.25 6.98
C PRO A 27 -16.14 -9.93 5.48
N HIS A 28 -15.70 -10.86 4.63
CA HIS A 28 -15.61 -10.64 3.18
C HIS A 28 -16.66 -11.45 2.43
N PRO A 29 -17.24 -10.91 1.35
CA PRO A 29 -18.09 -11.68 0.46
C PRO A 29 -17.23 -12.71 -0.30
N ILE A 30 -17.57 -13.97 -0.22
CA ILE A 30 -16.94 -15.03 -1.00
C ILE A 30 -18.03 -15.94 -1.57
N ASP A 31 -17.99 -16.12 -2.88
CA ASP A 31 -18.89 -16.98 -3.64
C ASP A 31 -18.05 -18.06 -4.34
N PHE A 32 -18.67 -19.20 -4.58
CA PHE A 32 -18.02 -20.35 -5.21
C PHE A 32 -18.86 -20.83 -6.37
N ASP A 33 -18.21 -21.16 -7.48
CA ASP A 33 -18.87 -21.84 -8.60
C ASP A 33 -19.15 -23.33 -8.31
N ASP A 34 -19.70 -24.04 -9.30
CA ASP A 34 -20.04 -25.46 -9.19
C ASP A 34 -18.82 -26.35 -8.95
N ALA A 35 -17.61 -25.92 -9.40
CA ALA A 35 -16.36 -26.60 -9.15
C ALA A 35 -15.73 -26.25 -7.77
N GLY A 36 -16.35 -25.35 -7.02
CA GLY A 36 -15.87 -24.88 -5.72
C GLY A 36 -14.78 -23.82 -5.80
N VAL A 37 -14.53 -23.24 -6.97
CA VAL A 37 -13.55 -22.17 -7.17
C VAL A 37 -14.17 -20.82 -6.75
N CYS A 38 -13.42 -20.02 -5.99
CA CYS A 38 -13.97 -18.77 -5.47
C CYS A 38 -13.89 -17.62 -6.48
N ASN A 39 -14.76 -16.61 -6.26
CA ASN A 39 -14.82 -15.37 -7.05
C ASN A 39 -13.48 -14.61 -7.09
N TYR A 40 -12.63 -14.72 -6.06
CA TYR A 40 -11.30 -14.10 -6.03
C TYR A 40 -10.32 -14.77 -6.98
N CYS A 41 -10.40 -16.10 -7.15
CA CYS A 41 -9.63 -16.80 -8.17
C CYS A 41 -10.00 -16.34 -9.58
N HIS A 42 -11.30 -16.23 -9.87
CA HIS A 42 -11.78 -15.73 -11.16
C HIS A 42 -11.39 -14.27 -11.40
N ALA A 43 -11.48 -13.42 -10.37
CA ALA A 43 -11.02 -12.03 -10.46
C ALA A 43 -9.53 -11.93 -10.74
N SER A 44 -8.72 -12.81 -10.11
CA SER A 44 -7.28 -12.90 -10.36
C SER A 44 -6.98 -13.32 -11.80
N ASP A 45 -7.65 -14.35 -12.32
CA ASP A 45 -7.48 -14.78 -13.72
C ASP A 45 -7.85 -13.66 -14.70
N TYR A 46 -8.96 -12.97 -14.45
CA TYR A 46 -9.35 -11.81 -15.26
C TYR A 46 -8.31 -10.70 -15.22
N ALA A 47 -7.75 -10.41 -14.04
CA ALA A 47 -6.72 -9.39 -13.89
C ALA A 47 -5.44 -9.78 -14.64
N VAL A 48 -5.02 -11.04 -14.57
CA VAL A 48 -3.87 -11.55 -15.32
C VAL A 48 -4.13 -11.44 -16.84
N ALA A 49 -5.26 -11.93 -17.32
CA ALA A 49 -5.59 -11.90 -18.76
C ALA A 49 -5.65 -10.46 -19.32
N LYS A 50 -6.04 -9.49 -18.49
CA LYS A 50 -6.21 -8.10 -18.91
C LYS A 50 -4.99 -7.22 -18.73
N TRP A 51 -4.22 -7.45 -17.68
CA TRP A 51 -3.19 -6.51 -17.23
C TRP A 51 -1.77 -7.08 -17.25
N ALA A 52 -1.62 -8.42 -17.32
CA ALA A 52 -0.29 -9.00 -17.44
C ALA A 52 0.39 -8.57 -18.74
N ILE A 53 1.64 -8.20 -18.62
CA ILE A 53 2.47 -7.87 -19.77
C ILE A 53 2.92 -9.19 -20.40
N PRO A 54 2.68 -9.43 -21.70
CA PRO A 54 3.18 -10.63 -22.37
C PRO A 54 4.69 -10.80 -22.16
N PRO A 55 5.18 -12.02 -21.94
CA PRO A 55 6.61 -12.26 -21.69
C PRO A 55 7.54 -11.64 -22.72
N GLU A 56 7.15 -11.66 -24.00
CA GLU A 56 7.88 -11.06 -25.11
C GLU A 56 7.98 -9.54 -25.02
N ASP A 57 7.02 -8.88 -24.40
CA ASP A 57 6.99 -7.42 -24.23
C ASP A 57 7.65 -6.95 -22.93
N GLN A 58 7.83 -7.84 -21.94
CA GLN A 58 8.28 -7.46 -20.60
C GLN A 58 9.61 -6.72 -20.64
N LYS A 59 10.61 -7.27 -21.33
CA LYS A 59 11.92 -6.66 -21.44
C LYS A 59 11.87 -5.29 -22.10
N ILE A 60 11.14 -5.17 -23.21
CA ILE A 60 11.01 -3.92 -23.96
C ILE A 60 10.35 -2.86 -23.10
N ARG A 61 9.24 -3.19 -22.42
CA ARG A 61 8.52 -2.24 -21.55
C ARG A 61 9.32 -1.87 -20.31
N PHE A 62 10.09 -2.80 -19.75
CA PHE A 62 11.02 -2.52 -18.67
C PHE A 62 12.09 -1.49 -19.11
N GLU A 63 12.76 -1.74 -20.25
CA GLU A 63 13.77 -0.83 -20.80
C GLU A 63 13.18 0.55 -21.13
N GLN A 64 11.97 0.61 -21.68
CA GLN A 64 11.24 1.86 -21.93
C GLN A 64 10.96 2.62 -20.62
N ALA A 65 10.51 1.93 -19.55
CA ALA A 65 10.26 2.55 -18.26
C ALA A 65 11.56 3.11 -17.68
N ILE A 66 12.65 2.34 -17.68
CA ILE A 66 13.97 2.81 -17.22
C ILE A 66 14.45 4.02 -18.05
N GLY A 67 14.31 3.97 -19.38
CA GLY A 67 14.67 5.07 -20.26
C GLY A 67 13.88 6.34 -20.00
N ALA A 68 12.57 6.23 -19.77
CA ALA A 68 11.70 7.36 -19.44
C ALA A 68 12.06 8.01 -18.10
N ILE A 69 12.37 7.18 -17.07
CA ILE A 69 12.79 7.64 -15.76
C ILE A 69 14.11 8.43 -15.87
N LYS A 70 15.12 7.88 -16.55
CA LYS A 70 16.41 8.54 -16.77
C LYS A 70 16.27 9.84 -17.55
N ALA A 71 15.49 9.83 -18.62
CA ALA A 71 15.26 11.02 -19.44
C ALA A 71 14.59 12.15 -18.62
N SER A 72 13.65 11.81 -17.76
CA SER A 72 12.99 12.76 -16.86
C SER A 72 13.93 13.35 -15.80
N GLY A 73 14.94 12.60 -15.38
CA GLY A 73 15.95 13.03 -14.41
C GLY A 73 17.17 13.72 -15.04
N ALA A 74 17.22 13.88 -16.37
CA ALA A 74 18.35 14.49 -17.04
C ALA A 74 18.59 15.91 -16.53
N GLY A 75 19.86 16.18 -16.13
CA GLY A 75 20.25 17.46 -15.54
C GLY A 75 19.81 17.70 -14.09
N ARG A 76 19.20 16.70 -13.43
CA ARG A 76 18.78 16.74 -12.03
C ARG A 76 19.68 15.86 -11.14
N ALA A 77 19.62 16.07 -9.83
CA ALA A 77 20.34 15.22 -8.87
C ALA A 77 19.79 13.78 -8.87
N TYR A 78 18.46 13.63 -9.01
CA TYR A 78 17.78 12.34 -8.94
C TYR A 78 16.89 12.10 -10.18
N ASP A 79 16.76 10.83 -10.56
CA ASP A 79 15.87 10.37 -11.64
C ASP A 79 14.45 10.08 -11.12
N CYS A 80 14.36 9.61 -9.88
CA CYS A 80 13.13 9.20 -9.24
C CYS A 80 13.22 9.28 -7.70
N VAL A 81 12.06 9.19 -7.05
CA VAL A 81 11.94 8.87 -5.62
C VAL A 81 11.67 7.38 -5.51
N LEU A 82 12.28 6.70 -4.53
CA LEU A 82 12.01 5.29 -4.21
C LEU A 82 11.60 5.16 -2.74
N GLY A 83 10.37 4.68 -2.49
CA GLY A 83 9.93 4.30 -1.16
C GLY A 83 10.58 2.99 -0.70
N LEU A 84 11.31 3.01 0.42
CA LEU A 84 12.01 1.84 0.94
C LEU A 84 11.53 1.50 2.35
N SER A 85 10.88 0.34 2.52
CA SER A 85 10.42 -0.19 3.82
C SER A 85 11.40 -1.19 4.45
N GLY A 86 12.35 -1.71 3.66
CA GLY A 86 13.21 -2.83 4.07
C GLY A 86 12.60 -4.21 3.77
N GLY A 87 11.33 -4.28 3.35
CA GLY A 87 10.68 -5.51 2.88
C GLY A 87 11.21 -5.95 1.52
N VAL A 88 10.93 -7.21 1.13
CA VAL A 88 11.50 -7.84 -0.07
C VAL A 88 11.21 -7.05 -1.35
N ASP A 89 9.98 -6.60 -1.54
CA ASP A 89 9.54 -5.96 -2.78
C ASP A 89 10.24 -4.60 -2.99
N SER A 90 10.20 -3.69 -1.99
CA SER A 90 10.86 -2.39 -2.07
C SER A 90 12.40 -2.52 -2.16
N SER A 91 12.98 -3.50 -1.48
CA SER A 91 14.41 -3.80 -1.53
C SER A 91 14.82 -4.30 -2.92
N TYR A 92 13.99 -5.12 -3.56
CA TYR A 92 14.27 -5.59 -4.92
C TYR A 92 14.12 -4.49 -5.97
N VAL A 93 13.21 -3.53 -5.78
CA VAL A 93 13.16 -2.32 -6.61
C VAL A 93 14.43 -1.49 -6.45
N ALA A 94 15.00 -1.38 -5.25
CA ALA A 94 16.29 -0.73 -5.04
C ALA A 94 17.44 -1.46 -5.78
N TYR A 95 17.45 -2.80 -5.76
CA TYR A 95 18.37 -3.62 -6.56
C TYR A 95 18.23 -3.35 -8.06
N LEU A 96 17.01 -3.34 -8.58
CA LEU A 96 16.75 -3.04 -9.99
C LEU A 96 17.18 -1.63 -10.37
N ALA A 97 16.93 -0.65 -9.50
CA ALA A 97 17.39 0.72 -9.71
C ALA A 97 18.92 0.81 -9.80
N MET A 98 19.65 0.15 -8.89
CA MET A 98 21.10 0.06 -8.90
C MET A 98 21.62 -0.60 -10.17
N LYS A 99 21.07 -1.78 -10.52
CA LYS A 99 21.52 -2.54 -11.71
C LYS A 99 21.31 -1.79 -13.02
N ASN A 100 20.29 -0.93 -13.07
CA ASN A 100 19.98 -0.15 -14.26
C ASN A 100 20.57 1.27 -14.23
N GLY A 101 21.40 1.59 -13.24
CA GLY A 101 22.07 2.89 -13.13
C GLY A 101 21.09 4.06 -12.98
N LEU A 102 19.99 3.86 -12.26
CA LEU A 102 19.12 4.95 -11.82
C LEU A 102 19.74 5.65 -10.60
N ARG A 103 19.36 6.90 -10.42
CA ARG A 103 19.76 7.74 -9.27
C ARG A 103 18.53 8.08 -8.43
N PRO A 104 18.00 7.14 -7.64
CA PRO A 104 16.86 7.42 -6.79
C PRO A 104 17.28 8.24 -5.57
N LEU A 105 16.39 9.13 -5.10
CA LEU A 105 16.35 9.52 -3.70
C LEU A 105 15.54 8.47 -2.96
N ILE A 106 16.16 7.76 -2.04
CA ILE A 106 15.45 6.84 -1.14
C ILE A 106 14.66 7.66 -0.12
N VAL A 107 13.37 7.38 0.01
CA VAL A 107 12.50 8.00 1.02
C VAL A 107 11.94 6.90 1.91
N HIS A 108 12.18 7.04 3.20
CA HIS A 108 11.64 6.17 4.24
C HIS A 108 10.78 6.98 5.20
N LEU A 109 9.63 6.42 5.60
CA LEU A 109 8.81 6.94 6.67
C LEU A 109 9.15 6.21 7.97
N ASP A 110 9.81 6.88 8.89
CA ASP A 110 10.00 6.39 10.25
C ASP A 110 8.79 6.77 11.12
N ASN A 111 7.96 5.78 11.36
CA ASN A 111 6.80 5.89 12.24
C ASN A 111 7.05 5.26 13.63
N SER A 112 8.30 5.01 13.96
CA SER A 112 8.74 4.39 15.21
C SER A 112 8.31 2.93 15.42
N TRP A 113 7.81 2.24 14.39
CA TRP A 113 7.43 0.83 14.46
C TRP A 113 8.38 -0.11 13.73
N ASN A 114 9.46 0.42 13.14
CA ASN A 114 10.42 -0.41 12.42
C ASN A 114 11.06 -1.45 13.35
N SER A 115 11.11 -2.70 12.89
CA SER A 115 11.90 -3.73 13.55
C SER A 115 13.40 -3.45 13.39
N GLU A 116 14.24 -3.93 14.29
CA GLU A 116 15.70 -3.80 14.17
C GLU A 116 16.20 -4.43 12.86
N LEU A 117 15.58 -5.51 12.43
CA LEU A 117 15.89 -6.16 11.17
C LEU A 117 15.57 -5.27 9.97
N ALA A 118 14.45 -4.56 9.99
CA ALA A 118 14.09 -3.63 8.91
C ALA A 118 15.09 -2.48 8.81
N VAL A 119 15.46 -1.88 9.93
CA VAL A 119 16.49 -0.85 9.98
C VAL A 119 17.81 -1.38 9.40
N LYS A 120 18.22 -2.59 9.78
CA LYS A 120 19.47 -3.19 9.30
C LYS A 120 19.41 -3.51 7.81
N ASN A 121 18.30 -4.00 7.30
CA ASN A 121 18.12 -4.25 5.87
C ASN A 121 18.22 -2.93 5.07
N ILE A 122 17.59 -1.86 5.55
CA ILE A 122 17.68 -0.53 4.92
C ILE A 122 19.12 -0.01 4.93
N GLU A 123 19.80 -0.05 6.07
CA GLU A 123 21.21 0.35 6.18
C GLU A 123 22.12 -0.40 5.19
N ASN A 124 21.95 -1.71 5.09
CA ASN A 124 22.74 -2.54 4.19
C ASN A 124 22.53 -2.12 2.72
N ILE A 125 21.27 -1.85 2.33
CA ILE A 125 20.94 -1.38 0.98
C ILE A 125 21.59 0.00 0.71
N ILE A 126 21.43 0.95 1.62
CA ILE A 126 22.00 2.30 1.48
C ILE A 126 23.53 2.23 1.36
N ASN A 127 24.20 1.50 2.25
CA ASN A 127 25.64 1.34 2.25
C ASN A 127 26.15 0.69 0.95
N ARG A 128 25.43 -0.28 0.42
CA ARG A 128 25.85 -1.01 -0.78
C ARG A 128 25.58 -0.24 -2.08
N THR A 129 24.47 0.51 -2.13
CA THR A 129 24.07 1.25 -3.33
C THR A 129 24.71 2.63 -3.40
N GLY A 130 25.01 3.24 -2.25
CA GLY A 130 25.43 4.64 -2.15
C GLY A 130 24.32 5.63 -2.50
N PHE A 131 23.07 5.19 -2.53
CA PHE A 131 21.93 6.07 -2.80
C PHE A 131 21.72 7.08 -1.68
N GLU A 132 21.34 8.30 -2.03
CA GLU A 132 20.95 9.29 -1.04
C GLU A 132 19.66 8.88 -0.34
N TYR A 133 19.62 9.12 0.97
CA TYR A 133 18.57 8.66 1.87
C TYR A 133 17.94 9.83 2.63
N PHE A 134 16.63 9.92 2.53
CA PHE A 134 15.81 10.86 3.27
C PHE A 134 14.91 10.09 4.22
N ASN A 135 15.16 10.20 5.53
CA ASN A 135 14.33 9.67 6.56
C ASN A 135 13.33 10.73 7.05
N TYR A 136 12.04 10.49 6.81
CA TYR A 136 10.99 11.33 7.37
C TYR A 136 10.54 10.74 8.70
N VAL A 137 10.94 11.37 9.80
CA VAL A 137 10.48 11.00 11.14
C VAL A 137 9.16 11.68 11.40
N ILE A 138 8.07 10.89 11.51
CA ILE A 138 6.74 11.42 11.80
C ILE A 138 6.63 11.83 13.27
N ASP A 139 5.86 12.88 13.58
CA ASP A 139 5.56 13.21 14.98
C ASP A 139 4.81 12.04 15.63
N TRP A 140 5.49 11.38 16.56
CA TRP A 140 4.99 10.18 17.23
C TRP A 140 3.66 10.40 17.94
N GLU A 141 3.51 11.57 18.57
CA GLU A 141 2.32 11.86 19.37
C GLU A 141 1.08 12.08 18.48
N GLU A 142 1.25 12.69 17.30
CA GLU A 142 0.17 12.82 16.32
C GLU A 142 -0.14 11.47 15.67
N PHE A 143 0.89 10.70 15.30
CA PHE A 143 0.75 9.39 14.69
C PHE A 143 0.09 8.38 15.63
N LYS A 144 0.55 8.32 16.88
CA LYS A 144 -0.03 7.50 17.94
C LYS A 144 -1.51 7.83 18.17
N ASP A 145 -1.85 9.09 18.25
CA ASP A 145 -3.24 9.53 18.46
C ASP A 145 -4.15 9.11 17.32
N MET A 146 -3.65 9.19 16.08
CA MET A 146 -4.38 8.73 14.89
C MET A 146 -4.58 7.21 14.91
N GLN A 147 -3.55 6.42 15.24
CA GLN A 147 -3.68 4.97 15.35
C GLN A 147 -4.65 4.57 16.48
N LEU A 148 -4.57 5.23 17.64
CA LEU A 148 -5.50 5.02 18.75
C LEU A 148 -6.93 5.43 18.39
N ALA A 149 -7.12 6.46 17.58
CA ALA A 149 -8.44 6.84 17.08
C ALA A 149 -9.04 5.73 16.20
N TYR A 150 -8.26 5.10 15.33
CA TYR A 150 -8.69 3.98 14.50
C TYR A 150 -8.98 2.73 15.34
N LEU A 151 -8.15 2.40 16.33
CA LEU A 151 -8.39 1.30 17.27
C LEU A 151 -9.72 1.49 18.01
N ARG A 152 -9.98 2.70 18.53
CA ARG A 152 -11.23 3.04 19.25
C ARG A 152 -12.43 3.12 18.32
N ALA A 153 -12.24 3.50 17.06
CA ALA A 153 -13.29 3.45 16.04
C ALA A 153 -13.68 2.02 15.70
N SER A 154 -12.86 1.05 16.07
CA SER A 154 -13.08 -0.38 15.83
C SER A 154 -13.25 -0.73 14.34
N VAL A 155 -12.60 0.01 13.46
CA VAL A 155 -12.58 -0.24 12.02
C VAL A 155 -11.49 -1.25 11.68
N ILE A 156 -11.74 -2.02 10.60
CA ILE A 156 -10.86 -3.14 10.27
C ILE A 156 -9.47 -2.70 9.80
N ASP A 157 -9.33 -1.64 9.01
CA ASP A 157 -8.06 -1.26 8.38
C ASP A 157 -7.37 -0.10 9.09
N ILE A 158 -6.57 -0.43 10.09
CA ILE A 158 -5.76 0.55 10.85
C ILE A 158 -4.52 0.99 10.06
N GLU A 159 -4.07 0.19 9.10
CA GLU A 159 -2.92 0.50 8.24
C GLU A 159 -3.15 1.70 7.30
N VAL A 160 -4.41 2.14 7.15
CA VAL A 160 -4.74 3.42 6.49
C VAL A 160 -3.89 4.56 7.04
N VAL A 161 -3.63 4.58 8.35
CA VAL A 161 -2.83 5.62 9.01
C VAL A 161 -1.40 5.65 8.48
N THR A 162 -0.75 4.50 8.41
CA THR A 162 0.63 4.37 7.92
C THR A 162 0.73 4.61 6.42
N ASP A 163 -0.09 3.90 5.64
CA ASP A 163 -0.02 3.92 4.18
C ASP A 163 -0.29 5.31 3.61
N GLN A 164 -1.27 6.02 4.18
CA GLN A 164 -1.60 7.37 3.76
C GLN A 164 -0.42 8.33 3.98
N ALA A 165 0.29 8.23 5.11
CA ALA A 165 1.45 9.05 5.40
C ALA A 165 2.62 8.75 4.44
N ILE A 166 2.86 7.46 4.13
CA ILE A 166 3.87 7.03 3.15
C ILE A 166 3.57 7.65 1.78
N PHE A 167 2.33 7.50 1.29
CA PHE A 167 1.94 8.07 0.01
C PHE A 167 2.09 9.58 -0.02
N ALA A 168 1.70 10.29 1.05
CA ALA A 168 1.82 11.73 1.15
C ALA A 168 3.29 12.18 1.05
N ILE A 169 4.18 11.61 1.82
CA ILE A 169 5.60 11.99 1.86
C ILE A 169 6.31 11.72 0.53
N LEU A 170 6.03 10.59 -0.11
CA LEU A 170 6.61 10.29 -1.42
C LEU A 170 6.23 11.35 -2.47
N HIS A 171 4.96 11.78 -2.51
CA HIS A 171 4.50 12.81 -3.45
C HIS A 171 5.05 14.20 -3.09
N ILE A 172 5.03 14.56 -1.81
CA ILE A 172 5.57 15.84 -1.35
C ILE A 172 7.05 15.94 -1.76
N LYS A 173 7.85 14.91 -1.48
CA LYS A 173 9.29 14.91 -1.86
C LYS A 173 9.51 14.91 -3.36
N ALA A 174 8.77 14.12 -4.11
CA ALA A 174 8.87 14.12 -5.56
C ALA A 174 8.53 15.52 -6.13
N HIS A 175 7.50 16.18 -5.59
CA HIS A 175 7.12 17.53 -6.02
C HIS A 175 8.14 18.59 -5.65
N GLU A 176 8.62 18.61 -4.40
CA GLU A 176 9.64 19.56 -3.91
C GLU A 176 10.92 19.54 -4.78
N LEU A 177 11.31 18.36 -5.23
CA LEU A 177 12.52 18.14 -6.03
C LEU A 177 12.25 18.18 -7.55
N GLY A 178 11.01 18.41 -7.97
CA GLY A 178 10.60 18.41 -9.37
C GLY A 178 10.69 17.04 -10.04
N ILE A 179 10.79 15.94 -9.29
CA ILE A 179 10.86 14.55 -9.76
C ILE A 179 9.49 14.11 -10.29
N LYS A 180 9.48 13.36 -11.40
CA LYS A 180 8.24 12.92 -12.05
C LYS A 180 7.87 11.46 -11.80
N TYR A 181 8.79 10.65 -11.28
CA TYR A 181 8.57 9.23 -11.07
C TYR A 181 8.79 8.83 -9.62
N ILE A 182 7.82 8.12 -9.07
CA ILE A 182 7.91 7.46 -7.77
C ILE A 182 7.97 5.96 -8.02
N LEU A 183 9.06 5.32 -7.63
CA LEU A 183 9.18 3.87 -7.63
C LEU A 183 8.59 3.30 -6.35
N PHE A 184 7.81 2.25 -6.49
CA PHE A 184 7.10 1.61 -5.40
C PHE A 184 7.19 0.08 -5.51
N GLY A 185 7.18 -0.61 -4.36
CA GLY A 185 7.33 -2.06 -4.27
C GLY A 185 6.02 -2.84 -4.46
N ASP A 186 5.06 -2.32 -5.25
CA ASP A 186 3.85 -3.06 -5.59
C ASP A 186 4.17 -4.29 -6.44
N ASN A 187 3.79 -5.48 -5.94
CA ASN A 187 4.12 -6.74 -6.58
C ASN A 187 2.87 -7.55 -6.91
N PRO A 188 2.49 -7.63 -8.19
CA PRO A 188 1.27 -8.33 -8.62
C PRO A 188 1.30 -9.84 -8.35
N LYS A 189 2.47 -10.41 -8.00
CA LYS A 189 2.59 -11.84 -7.67
C LYS A 189 2.24 -12.16 -6.22
N SER A 190 2.23 -11.17 -5.33
CA SER A 190 2.00 -11.36 -3.90
C SER A 190 0.94 -10.45 -3.29
N GLU A 191 0.35 -9.53 -4.09
CA GLU A 191 -0.62 -8.52 -3.63
C GLU A 191 -1.84 -8.39 -4.55
N ARG A 192 -2.06 -9.36 -5.44
CA ARG A 192 -3.17 -9.34 -6.39
C ARG A 192 -4.51 -9.69 -5.77
N THR A 193 -4.51 -10.66 -4.85
CA THR A 193 -5.71 -11.23 -4.25
C THR A 193 -5.90 -10.70 -2.84
N MET A 194 -6.58 -9.56 -2.69
CA MET A 194 -6.96 -9.05 -1.38
C MET A 194 -8.49 -9.03 -1.29
N PRO A 195 -9.09 -9.83 -0.40
CA PRO A 195 -10.53 -9.86 -0.21
C PRO A 195 -11.09 -8.47 0.13
N SER A 196 -12.18 -8.10 -0.54
CA SER A 196 -12.87 -6.86 -0.26
C SER A 196 -13.36 -6.84 1.19
N GLY A 197 -13.19 -5.70 1.86
CA GLY A 197 -13.50 -5.57 3.28
C GLY A 197 -12.36 -5.92 4.24
N TRP A 198 -11.21 -6.43 3.76
CA TRP A 198 -10.01 -6.60 4.59
C TRP A 198 -9.12 -5.37 4.63
N ASN A 199 -9.26 -4.50 3.66
CA ASN A 199 -8.58 -3.22 3.59
C ASN A 199 -9.55 -2.09 3.22
N TYR A 200 -9.12 -0.86 3.39
CA TYR A 200 -9.87 0.32 3.06
C TYR A 200 -9.07 1.27 2.18
N GLN A 201 -9.76 2.20 1.52
CA GLN A 201 -9.13 3.19 0.65
C GLN A 201 -8.20 4.13 1.44
N LYS A 202 -6.91 4.13 1.10
CA LYS A 202 -5.87 4.84 1.86
C LYS A 202 -5.94 6.38 1.74
N ASN A 203 -6.56 6.91 0.69
CA ASN A 203 -6.62 8.35 0.40
C ASN A 203 -8.00 8.98 0.68
N ASP A 204 -8.83 8.33 1.52
CA ASP A 204 -10.13 8.86 1.94
C ASP A 204 -9.96 9.77 3.16
N LEU A 205 -9.65 11.05 2.91
CA LEU A 205 -9.46 12.03 3.98
C LEU A 205 -10.75 12.36 4.74
N ALA A 206 -11.92 12.26 4.11
CA ALA A 206 -13.18 12.50 4.80
C ALA A 206 -13.39 11.45 5.90
N ASN A 207 -13.10 10.18 5.59
CA ASN A 207 -13.17 9.06 6.53
C ASN A 207 -12.15 9.22 7.66
N MET A 208 -10.89 9.45 7.30
CA MET A 208 -9.80 9.64 8.26
C MET A 208 -10.07 10.79 9.23
N ARG A 209 -10.49 11.96 8.72
CA ARG A 209 -10.81 13.13 9.53
C ARG A 209 -12.03 12.90 10.41
N ALA A 210 -13.04 12.14 9.95
CA ALA A 210 -14.23 11.83 10.74
C ALA A 210 -13.88 10.90 11.92
N ILE A 211 -13.09 9.86 11.67
CA ILE A 211 -12.60 8.96 12.71
C ILE A 211 -11.76 9.74 13.73
N HIS A 212 -10.78 10.52 13.26
CA HIS A 212 -9.93 11.30 14.16
C HIS A 212 -10.71 12.34 14.97
N ARG A 213 -11.67 13.06 14.35
CA ARG A 213 -12.52 14.04 15.06
C ARG A 213 -13.32 13.40 16.18
N ARG A 214 -13.77 12.15 16.02
CA ARG A 214 -14.60 11.45 17.00
C ARG A 214 -13.80 10.80 18.11
N TYR A 215 -12.62 10.26 17.81
CA TYR A 215 -11.86 9.41 18.72
C TYR A 215 -10.46 9.91 19.04
N GLY A 216 -9.90 10.82 18.23
CA GLY A 216 -8.61 11.46 18.48
C GLY A 216 -8.69 12.48 19.61
N ARG A 217 -7.57 12.74 20.23
CA ARG A 217 -7.43 13.67 21.39
C ARG A 217 -6.47 14.81 21.09
N LYS A 218 -5.63 14.66 20.05
CA LYS A 218 -4.62 15.66 19.69
C LYS A 218 -4.99 16.38 18.41
N LYS A 219 -4.48 17.59 18.24
CA LYS A 219 -4.60 18.32 16.98
C LYS A 219 -3.44 17.91 16.06
N LEU A 220 -3.74 17.44 14.86
CA LEU A 220 -2.75 17.17 13.83
C LEU A 220 -2.21 18.49 13.28
N ARG A 221 -0.89 18.67 13.30
CA ARG A 221 -0.19 19.86 12.82
C ARG A 221 0.82 19.53 11.72
N SER A 222 1.54 18.43 11.90
CA SER A 222 2.64 17.99 11.03
C SER A 222 2.36 16.67 10.32
N TYR A 223 1.29 15.96 10.72
CA TYR A 223 0.93 14.69 10.10
C TYR A 223 0.66 14.87 8.60
N PRO A 224 1.39 14.17 7.71
CA PRO A 224 1.26 14.36 6.27
C PRO A 224 -0.06 13.77 5.76
N LEU A 225 -0.97 14.65 5.38
CA LEU A 225 -2.29 14.28 4.86
C LEU A 225 -2.34 14.48 3.34
N MET A 226 -2.80 13.46 2.62
CA MET A 226 -3.02 13.53 1.17
C MET A 226 -4.31 12.82 0.81
N GLY A 227 -5.26 13.55 0.22
CA GLY A 227 -6.54 13.01 -0.23
C GLY A 227 -6.58 12.74 -1.72
N LEU A 228 -7.76 12.33 -2.18
CA LEU A 228 -8.00 12.05 -3.61
C LEU A 228 -7.75 13.26 -4.51
N TYR A 229 -8.03 14.47 -4.03
CA TYR A 229 -7.78 15.70 -4.79
C TYR A 229 -6.30 16.00 -4.95
N ASP A 230 -5.54 15.82 -3.86
CA ASP A 230 -4.10 16.03 -3.87
C ASP A 230 -3.42 15.04 -4.80
N LEU A 231 -3.81 13.76 -4.71
CA LEU A 231 -3.31 12.70 -5.58
C LEU A 231 -3.59 12.99 -7.07
N ASP A 232 -4.80 13.44 -7.38
CA ASP A 232 -5.16 13.82 -8.73
C ASP A 232 -4.39 15.06 -9.23
N TRP A 233 -4.13 16.03 -8.34
CA TRP A 233 -3.33 17.18 -8.65
C TRP A 233 -1.88 16.80 -8.95
N TYR A 234 -1.24 16.01 -8.07
CA TYR A 234 0.11 15.49 -8.29
C TYR A 234 0.22 14.75 -9.62
N ARG A 235 -0.76 13.91 -9.92
CA ARG A 235 -0.77 13.10 -11.15
C ARG A 235 -1.00 13.95 -12.41
N LYS A 236 -2.01 14.83 -12.40
CA LYS A 236 -2.50 15.51 -13.63
C LYS A 236 -1.86 16.86 -13.86
N VAL A 237 -1.48 17.57 -12.80
CA VAL A 237 -0.91 18.91 -12.87
C VAL A 237 0.60 18.88 -12.67
N ALA A 238 1.08 18.25 -11.59
CA ALA A 238 2.50 18.10 -11.34
C ALA A 238 3.17 17.04 -12.23
N GLY A 239 2.39 16.14 -12.86
CA GLY A 239 2.88 15.10 -13.76
C GLY A 239 3.69 14.01 -13.05
N ILE A 240 3.37 13.76 -11.76
CA ILE A 240 4.03 12.70 -10.98
C ILE A 240 3.29 11.38 -11.19
N SER A 241 4.04 10.32 -11.49
CA SER A 241 3.50 8.99 -11.78
C SER A 241 4.18 7.93 -10.92
N TYR A 242 3.40 6.93 -10.52
CA TYR A 242 3.93 5.70 -9.93
C TYR A 242 4.42 4.75 -11.00
N VAL A 243 5.54 4.11 -10.74
CA VAL A 243 6.07 3.00 -11.54
C VAL A 243 6.48 1.87 -10.61
N SER A 244 5.86 0.70 -10.77
CA SER A 244 6.38 -0.51 -10.15
C SER A 244 7.19 -1.28 -11.19
N LEU A 245 8.50 -1.38 -10.97
CA LEU A 245 9.40 -2.15 -11.84
C LEU A 245 9.10 -3.65 -11.79
N LEU A 246 8.47 -4.11 -10.71
CA LEU A 246 8.11 -5.53 -10.52
C LEU A 246 7.00 -5.99 -11.47
N HIS A 247 6.24 -5.07 -12.06
CA HIS A 247 5.22 -5.40 -13.06
C HIS A 247 5.81 -5.83 -14.40
N TYR A 248 7.07 -5.46 -14.67
CA TYR A 248 7.74 -5.73 -15.96
C TYR A 248 8.66 -6.94 -15.93
N ILE A 249 8.77 -7.64 -14.79
CA ILE A 249 9.69 -8.77 -14.64
C ILE A 249 8.96 -10.00 -14.14
N ASP A 250 9.47 -11.16 -14.50
CA ASP A 250 8.93 -12.45 -14.05
C ASP A 250 9.96 -13.17 -13.16
N VAL A 251 10.23 -12.59 -11.97
CA VAL A 251 11.17 -13.18 -11.00
C VAL A 251 10.38 -13.72 -9.81
N PRO A 252 10.56 -15.00 -9.46
CA PRO A 252 9.94 -15.60 -8.27
C PRO A 252 10.43 -14.96 -6.96
N ILE A 253 9.55 -14.84 -5.95
CA ILE A 253 9.91 -14.26 -4.64
C ILE A 253 11.12 -14.94 -3.98
N PRO A 254 11.27 -16.29 -3.99
CA PRO A 254 12.46 -16.93 -3.45
C PRO A 254 13.76 -16.51 -4.14
N GLU A 255 13.73 -16.29 -5.45
CA GLU A 255 14.89 -15.78 -6.21
C GLU A 255 15.18 -14.32 -5.88
N MET A 256 14.14 -13.49 -5.70
CA MET A 256 14.30 -12.12 -5.22
C MET A 256 15.00 -12.10 -3.87
N LYS A 257 14.57 -12.91 -2.90
CA LYS A 257 15.18 -13.04 -1.57
C LYS A 257 16.64 -13.48 -1.65
N ALA A 258 16.95 -14.55 -2.40
CA ALA A 258 18.32 -15.03 -2.59
C ALA A 258 19.23 -13.97 -3.23
N THR A 259 18.69 -13.19 -4.17
CA THR A 259 19.41 -12.07 -4.78
C THR A 259 19.70 -10.97 -3.78
N LEU A 260 18.73 -10.58 -2.95
CA LEU A 260 18.89 -9.54 -1.94
C LEU A 260 19.88 -9.96 -0.84
N GLU A 261 19.84 -11.22 -0.42
CA GLU A 261 20.81 -11.77 0.52
C GLU A 261 22.24 -11.67 -0.03
N ARG A 262 22.45 -12.12 -1.26
CA ARG A 262 23.78 -12.09 -1.92
C ARG A 262 24.28 -10.68 -2.17
N GLU A 263 23.44 -9.77 -2.65
CA GLU A 263 23.85 -8.44 -3.10
C GLU A 263 23.96 -7.44 -1.93
N PHE A 264 23.08 -7.56 -0.93
CA PHE A 264 22.95 -6.58 0.14
C PHE A 264 23.17 -7.17 1.55
N GLY A 265 23.28 -8.49 1.71
CA GLY A 265 23.24 -9.11 3.03
C GLY A 265 21.86 -8.92 3.70
N TRP A 266 20.82 -8.74 2.90
CA TRP A 266 19.46 -8.62 3.36
C TRP A 266 19.01 -9.93 4.02
N ARG A 267 18.23 -9.84 5.08
CA ARG A 267 17.70 -10.99 5.81
C ARG A 267 16.18 -11.01 5.75
N ASP A 268 15.62 -12.23 5.60
CA ASP A 268 14.20 -12.46 5.50
C ASP A 268 13.44 -12.24 6.81
N TYR A 269 12.17 -11.92 6.70
CA TYR A 269 11.21 -11.84 7.79
C TYR A 269 10.40 -13.13 7.88
N LEU A 270 9.79 -13.37 9.05
CA LEU A 270 8.95 -14.54 9.24
C LEU A 270 7.75 -14.55 8.27
N TRP A 271 7.06 -13.41 8.17
CA TRP A 271 5.92 -13.21 7.28
C TRP A 271 6.05 -11.90 6.52
N LYS A 272 5.21 -11.73 5.48
CA LYS A 272 5.14 -10.47 4.72
C LYS A 272 4.66 -9.33 5.63
N HIS A 273 5.28 -8.15 5.47
CA HIS A 273 5.02 -6.92 6.25
C HIS A 273 5.46 -6.96 7.72
N CYS A 274 6.28 -7.95 8.12
CA CYS A 274 6.88 -8.00 9.47
C CYS A 274 8.09 -7.06 9.64
N GLU A 275 8.34 -6.17 8.70
CA GLU A 275 9.29 -5.06 8.86
C GLU A 275 8.83 -4.03 9.91
N SER A 276 7.53 -3.96 10.20
CA SER A 276 6.93 -3.14 11.24
C SER A 276 6.38 -4.02 12.37
N VAL A 277 6.84 -3.79 13.61
CA VAL A 277 6.36 -4.51 14.80
C VAL A 277 4.84 -4.32 14.99
N PHE A 278 4.33 -3.12 14.77
CA PHE A 278 2.88 -2.90 14.86
C PHE A 278 2.11 -3.65 13.77
N THR A 279 2.60 -3.65 12.54
CA THR A 279 1.95 -4.36 11.43
C THR A 279 1.95 -5.87 11.68
N GLN A 280 3.07 -6.41 12.18
CA GLN A 280 3.15 -7.81 12.60
C GLN A 280 2.11 -8.13 13.68
N PHE A 281 2.03 -7.32 14.73
CA PHE A 281 1.05 -7.49 15.81
C PHE A 281 -0.39 -7.33 15.33
N TYR A 282 -0.64 -6.35 14.48
CA TYR A 282 -1.96 -6.12 13.89
C TYR A 282 -2.41 -7.31 13.04
N GLN A 283 -1.55 -7.84 12.17
CA GLN A 283 -1.88 -8.96 11.30
C GLN A 283 -1.94 -10.30 12.03
N GLY A 284 -1.07 -10.50 13.02
CA GLY A 284 -0.97 -11.76 13.75
C GLY A 284 -1.89 -11.88 14.96
N TYR A 285 -2.35 -10.77 15.53
CA TYR A 285 -3.20 -10.76 16.73
C TYR A 285 -4.52 -10.00 16.54
N ILE A 286 -4.47 -8.70 16.20
CA ILE A 286 -5.69 -7.87 16.16
C ILE A 286 -6.66 -8.36 15.09
N LEU A 287 -6.19 -8.56 13.87
CA LEU A 287 -7.04 -8.98 12.75
C LEU A 287 -7.67 -10.36 12.97
N PRO A 288 -6.92 -11.42 13.33
CA PRO A 288 -7.52 -12.73 13.57
C PRO A 288 -8.47 -12.73 14.76
N LYS A 289 -8.06 -12.15 15.88
CA LYS A 289 -8.86 -12.17 17.12
C LYS A 289 -10.14 -11.36 16.99
N LYS A 290 -10.05 -10.13 16.50
CA LYS A 290 -11.17 -9.19 16.48
C LYS A 290 -12.06 -9.33 15.25
N PHE A 291 -11.46 -9.52 14.08
CA PHE A 291 -12.16 -9.47 12.80
C PHE A 291 -12.25 -10.82 12.07
N GLY A 292 -11.65 -11.88 12.61
CA GLY A 292 -11.59 -13.18 11.95
C GLY A 292 -10.81 -13.20 10.64
N VAL A 293 -9.88 -12.26 10.46
CA VAL A 293 -9.10 -12.09 9.23
C VAL A 293 -7.68 -12.59 9.42
N ASP A 294 -7.28 -13.57 8.64
CA ASP A 294 -5.88 -14.01 8.50
C ASP A 294 -5.35 -13.56 7.13
N LYS A 295 -4.59 -12.46 7.10
CA LYS A 295 -4.03 -11.90 5.85
C LYS A 295 -3.07 -12.86 5.13
N ARG A 296 -2.48 -13.85 5.82
CA ARG A 296 -1.65 -14.88 5.19
C ARG A 296 -2.42 -15.61 4.08
N LYS A 297 -3.74 -15.81 4.26
CA LYS A 297 -4.59 -16.48 3.25
C LYS A 297 -4.55 -15.72 1.91
N ALA A 298 -4.53 -14.40 1.92
CA ALA A 298 -4.46 -13.61 0.69
C ALA A 298 -3.09 -13.74 0.01
N HIS A 299 -2.01 -13.54 0.75
CA HIS A 299 -0.64 -13.61 0.23
C HIS A 299 -0.28 -15.02 -0.26
N ILE A 300 -0.61 -16.04 0.53
CA ILE A 300 -0.38 -17.45 0.15
C ILE A 300 -1.27 -17.84 -1.05
N THR A 301 -2.48 -17.30 -1.16
CA THR A 301 -3.32 -17.50 -2.36
C THR A 301 -2.61 -16.99 -3.62
N ASP A 302 -1.95 -15.84 -3.57
CA ASP A 302 -1.21 -15.30 -4.71
C ASP A 302 -0.01 -16.19 -5.08
N GLU A 303 0.69 -16.77 -4.10
CA GLU A 303 1.76 -17.74 -4.35
C GLU A 303 1.23 -19.00 -5.04
N VAL A 304 0.06 -19.52 -4.61
CA VAL A 304 -0.61 -20.67 -5.26
C VAL A 304 -1.02 -20.32 -6.70
N LEU A 305 -1.69 -19.17 -6.89
CA LEU A 305 -2.18 -18.75 -8.21
C LEU A 305 -1.05 -18.40 -9.18
N SER A 306 0.12 -18.04 -8.65
CA SER A 306 1.34 -17.78 -9.44
C SER A 306 2.20 -19.04 -9.62
N GLY A 307 1.78 -20.21 -9.11
CA GLY A 307 2.49 -21.48 -9.25
C GLY A 307 3.80 -21.58 -8.44
N VAL A 308 4.01 -20.67 -7.47
CA VAL A 308 5.20 -20.67 -6.61
C VAL A 308 5.16 -21.84 -5.63
N ILE A 309 3.99 -22.13 -5.09
CA ILE A 309 3.73 -23.25 -4.19
C ILE A 309 2.46 -24.02 -4.59
N THR A 310 2.36 -25.28 -4.16
CA THR A 310 1.12 -26.04 -4.31
C THR A 310 0.06 -25.61 -3.28
N ARG A 311 -1.21 -25.91 -3.57
CA ARG A 311 -2.30 -25.64 -2.63
C ARG A 311 -2.12 -26.43 -1.31
N ASP A 312 -1.62 -27.65 -1.36
CA ASP A 312 -1.40 -28.46 -0.17
C ASP A 312 -0.28 -27.90 0.70
N GLU A 313 0.77 -27.37 0.08
CA GLU A 313 1.81 -26.63 0.79
C GLU A 313 1.25 -25.37 1.44
N ALA A 314 0.40 -24.62 0.72
CA ALA A 314 -0.27 -23.44 1.23
C ALA A 314 -1.14 -23.74 2.47
N ILE A 315 -1.86 -24.87 2.47
CA ILE A 315 -2.65 -25.32 3.61
C ILE A 315 -1.74 -25.62 4.80
N ARG A 316 -0.64 -26.38 4.60
CA ARG A 316 0.33 -26.67 5.67
C ARG A 316 0.91 -25.42 6.30
N ARG A 317 1.30 -24.42 5.48
CA ARG A 317 1.82 -23.15 6.00
C ARG A 317 0.79 -22.37 6.82
N LEU A 318 -0.50 -22.46 6.50
CA LEU A 318 -1.55 -21.83 7.30
C LEU A 318 -1.81 -22.53 8.63
N GLU A 319 -1.46 -23.81 8.76
CA GLU A 319 -1.52 -24.57 10.03
C GLU A 319 -0.42 -24.14 10.99
N GLU A 320 0.69 -23.57 10.49
CA GLU A 320 1.73 -23.01 11.34
C GLU A 320 1.21 -21.79 12.10
N PRO A 321 1.48 -21.68 13.41
CA PRO A 321 1.07 -20.50 14.17
C PRO A 321 1.77 -19.26 13.64
N TYR A 322 1.05 -18.12 13.62
CA TYR A 322 1.63 -16.84 13.22
C TYR A 322 2.72 -16.38 14.20
N TYR A 323 2.53 -16.66 15.47
CA TYR A 323 3.40 -16.32 16.59
C TYR A 323 3.76 -17.56 17.41
N THR A 324 4.94 -17.57 18.00
CA THR A 324 5.16 -18.33 19.23
C THR A 324 4.52 -17.59 20.41
N ASP A 325 4.21 -18.29 21.50
CA ASP A 325 3.62 -17.68 22.70
C ASP A 325 4.54 -16.59 23.30
N GLU A 326 5.85 -16.74 23.17
CA GLU A 326 6.85 -15.79 23.65
C GLU A 326 6.83 -14.53 22.81
N GLN A 327 6.95 -14.64 21.49
CA GLN A 327 6.90 -13.51 20.56
C GLN A 327 5.60 -12.72 20.69
N LEU A 328 4.46 -13.41 20.79
CA LEU A 328 3.18 -12.72 20.96
C LEU A 328 3.14 -11.90 22.27
N ARG A 329 3.68 -12.46 23.35
CA ARG A 329 3.72 -11.77 24.64
C ARG A 329 4.61 -10.53 24.60
N GLU A 330 5.79 -10.67 23.97
CA GLU A 330 6.72 -9.56 23.80
C GLU A 330 6.11 -8.43 22.97
N ASP A 331 5.51 -8.75 21.81
CA ASP A 331 4.87 -7.76 20.94
C ASP A 331 3.64 -7.13 21.62
N TYR A 332 2.83 -7.92 22.33
CA TYR A 332 1.68 -7.41 23.07
C TYR A 332 2.12 -6.39 24.14
N ASP A 333 3.12 -6.73 24.93
CA ASP A 333 3.64 -5.84 25.99
C ASP A 333 4.32 -4.61 25.40
N PHE A 334 5.02 -4.76 24.28
CA PHE A 334 5.67 -3.65 23.60
C PHE A 334 4.66 -2.68 23.00
N VAL A 335 3.69 -3.19 22.25
CA VAL A 335 2.67 -2.37 21.57
C VAL A 335 1.77 -1.65 22.56
N THR A 336 1.28 -2.34 23.59
CA THR A 336 0.40 -1.73 24.60
C THR A 336 1.13 -0.64 25.39
N ARG A 337 2.36 -0.88 25.85
CA ARG A 337 3.19 0.13 26.50
C ARG A 337 3.47 1.33 25.61
N LYS A 338 3.79 1.10 24.36
CA LYS A 338 4.11 2.17 23.40
C LYS A 338 2.89 3.05 23.10
N PHE A 339 1.68 2.47 23.08
CA PHE A 339 0.45 3.23 23.03
C PHE A 339 0.12 3.95 24.35
N GLY A 340 0.75 3.58 25.45
CA GLY A 340 0.45 4.09 26.78
C GLY A 340 -0.87 3.53 27.31
N LEU A 341 -1.22 2.31 26.94
CA LEU A 341 -2.41 1.59 27.38
C LEU A 341 -2.03 0.54 28.42
N THR A 342 -2.87 0.37 29.42
CA THR A 342 -2.84 -0.82 30.25
C THR A 342 -3.38 -2.02 29.47
N PRO A 343 -3.02 -3.26 29.84
CA PRO A 343 -3.61 -4.45 29.23
C PRO A 343 -5.15 -4.44 29.26
N GLN A 344 -5.73 -3.98 30.37
CA GLN A 344 -7.18 -3.90 30.51
C GLN A 344 -7.80 -2.91 29.50
N GLU A 345 -7.24 -1.70 29.37
CA GLU A 345 -7.71 -0.71 28.39
C GLU A 345 -7.60 -1.22 26.96
N PHE A 346 -6.53 -1.96 26.67
CA PHE A 346 -6.36 -2.55 25.33
C PHE A 346 -7.40 -3.64 25.06
N GLU A 347 -7.67 -4.54 26.03
CA GLU A 347 -8.70 -5.57 25.89
C GLU A 347 -10.12 -4.96 25.82
N GLU A 348 -10.40 -3.87 26.52
CA GLU A 348 -11.64 -3.11 26.34
C GLU A 348 -11.81 -2.59 24.91
N ILE A 349 -10.73 -2.07 24.29
CA ILE A 349 -10.74 -1.66 22.87
C ILE A 349 -10.94 -2.87 21.96
N MET A 350 -10.28 -3.98 22.26
CA MET A 350 -10.44 -5.22 21.48
C MET A 350 -11.88 -5.76 21.54
N ALA A 351 -12.56 -5.63 22.69
CA ALA A 351 -13.92 -6.08 22.87
C ALA A 351 -15.00 -5.20 22.19
N LEU A 352 -14.65 -3.99 21.73
CA LEU A 352 -15.58 -3.15 20.97
C LEU A 352 -16.07 -3.87 19.71
N PRO A 353 -17.37 -3.79 19.38
CA PRO A 353 -17.89 -4.40 18.17
C PRO A 353 -17.23 -3.79 16.92
N PRO A 354 -16.90 -4.59 15.89
CA PRO A 354 -16.40 -4.06 14.62
C PRO A 354 -17.37 -3.07 13.99
N VAL A 355 -16.84 -1.97 13.48
CA VAL A 355 -17.60 -0.91 12.81
C VAL A 355 -17.11 -0.78 11.37
N PRO A 356 -18.01 -0.82 10.36
CA PRO A 356 -17.62 -0.60 8.97
C PRO A 356 -17.11 0.83 8.76
N HIS A 357 -16.11 1.00 7.88
CA HIS A 357 -15.68 2.33 7.45
C HIS A 357 -16.81 3.15 6.81
N SER A 358 -17.82 2.49 6.24
CA SER A 358 -19.01 3.13 5.66
C SER A 358 -19.87 3.88 6.66
N ASP A 359 -19.74 3.60 7.95
CA ASP A 359 -20.48 4.28 9.01
C ASP A 359 -19.90 5.67 9.34
N PHE A 360 -18.75 5.97 8.75
CA PHE A 360 -18.11 7.29 8.79
C PHE A 360 -18.26 7.98 7.43
N PRO A 361 -18.26 9.34 7.40
CA PRO A 361 -18.20 10.09 6.16
C PRO A 361 -17.08 9.60 5.23
N GLN A 362 -17.36 9.57 3.94
CA GLN A 362 -16.43 9.12 2.90
C GLN A 362 -16.28 10.17 1.81
N ASP A 363 -15.10 10.23 1.18
CA ASP A 363 -14.90 11.04 -0.01
C ASP A 363 -15.72 10.49 -1.19
N ARG A 364 -16.66 11.27 -1.69
CA ARG A 364 -17.54 10.88 -2.79
C ARG A 364 -16.81 11.00 -4.12
N LYS A 365 -16.24 9.89 -4.61
CA LYS A 365 -15.62 9.84 -5.95
C LYS A 365 -16.52 10.41 -7.06
N GLY A 366 -17.83 10.17 -6.99
CA GLY A 366 -18.80 10.60 -8.00
C GLY A 366 -19.06 12.11 -8.03
N PHE A 367 -19.05 12.80 -6.90
CA PHE A 367 -19.27 14.26 -6.82
C PHE A 367 -18.09 15.02 -7.43
N ILE A 368 -16.88 14.58 -7.18
CA ILE A 368 -15.64 15.14 -7.73
C ILE A 368 -15.60 14.95 -9.25
N TRP A 369 -15.96 13.78 -9.73
CA TRP A 369 -16.03 13.48 -11.15
C TRP A 369 -17.09 14.33 -11.88
N ALA A 370 -18.29 14.48 -11.30
CA ALA A 370 -19.36 15.33 -11.85
C ALA A 370 -18.98 16.82 -11.86
N LEU A 371 -18.32 17.32 -10.81
CA LEU A 371 -17.82 18.69 -10.74
C LEU A 371 -16.72 18.95 -11.78
N ARG A 372 -15.84 17.97 -12.02
CA ARG A 372 -14.78 18.03 -13.03
C ARG A 372 -15.30 18.03 -14.46
N ILE A 373 -16.30 17.21 -14.76
CA ILE A 373 -16.96 17.25 -16.08
C ILE A 373 -17.56 18.64 -16.29
N LYS A 374 -18.20 19.22 -15.26
CA LYS A 374 -18.79 20.54 -15.33
C LYS A 374 -17.73 21.64 -15.52
N LEU A 375 -16.63 21.61 -14.76
CA LEU A 375 -15.51 22.55 -14.89
C LEU A 375 -14.71 22.33 -16.19
N GLY A 376 -14.52 21.09 -16.63
CA GLY A 376 -13.90 20.78 -17.92
C GLY A 376 -14.72 21.28 -19.12
N ARG A 377 -16.05 21.17 -19.04
CA ARG A 377 -16.95 21.75 -20.07
C ARG A 377 -16.94 23.25 -20.08
N ILE A 378 -16.86 23.89 -18.90
CA ILE A 378 -16.73 25.38 -18.79
C ILE A 378 -15.38 25.80 -19.39
N ARG A 379 -14.28 25.10 -19.09
CA ARG A 379 -12.94 25.41 -19.64
C ARG A 379 -12.88 25.23 -21.16
N ALA A 380 -13.46 24.11 -21.66
CA ALA A 380 -13.56 23.88 -23.11
C ALA A 380 -14.45 24.90 -23.81
N GLY A 381 -15.51 25.38 -23.16
CA GLY A 381 -16.36 26.49 -23.63
C GLY A 381 -15.59 27.81 -23.69
N PHE A 382 -14.79 28.11 -22.66
CA PHE A 382 -13.94 29.31 -22.63
C PHE A 382 -12.85 29.27 -23.73
N CYS A 383 -12.17 28.14 -23.91
CA CYS A 383 -11.18 28.01 -24.99
C CYS A 383 -11.80 28.12 -26.39
N LYS A 384 -13.03 27.62 -26.61
CA LYS A 384 -13.75 27.82 -27.86
C LYS A 384 -14.16 29.29 -28.07
N PHE A 385 -14.60 29.98 -27.03
CA PHE A 385 -15.01 31.38 -27.11
C PHE A 385 -13.83 32.30 -27.39
N PHE A 386 -12.69 32.12 -26.72
CA PHE A 386 -11.49 32.92 -26.98
C PHE A 386 -10.75 32.53 -28.26
N GLY A 387 -10.83 31.25 -28.69
CA GLY A 387 -10.30 30.81 -29.99
C GLY A 387 -11.06 31.40 -31.18
N GLN A 388 -12.38 31.59 -31.08
CA GLN A 388 -13.17 32.28 -32.10
C GLN A 388 -12.94 33.79 -32.09
N ALA A 389 -12.66 34.41 -30.95
CA ALA A 389 -12.32 35.85 -30.86
C ALA A 389 -10.93 36.13 -31.46
N ALA A 390 -9.97 35.20 -31.33
CA ALA A 390 -8.66 35.33 -31.98
C ALA A 390 -8.71 35.15 -33.49
N ALA A 391 -9.60 34.30 -34.00
CA ALA A 391 -9.80 34.09 -35.44
C ALA A 391 -10.53 35.27 -36.13
N SER A 392 -11.39 35.97 -35.41
CA SER A 392 -12.07 37.16 -35.93
C SER A 392 -11.19 38.43 -35.94
N CYS A 393 -10.15 38.50 -35.09
CA CYS A 393 -9.15 39.58 -35.15
C CYS A 393 -8.14 39.46 -36.28
N SER A 394 -7.84 38.25 -36.74
CA SER A 394 -6.94 38.05 -37.88
C SER A 394 -7.60 38.29 -39.25
N ALA A 395 -8.94 38.28 -39.31
CA ALA A 395 -9.69 38.55 -40.54
C ALA A 395 -9.91 40.04 -40.83
N LEU A 396 -9.65 40.92 -39.84
CA LEU A 396 -9.80 42.39 -39.98
C LEU A 396 -8.48 43.10 -40.31
N SER A 397 -7.35 42.40 -40.37
CA SER A 397 -6.04 42.99 -40.72
C SER A 397 -5.54 42.70 -42.14
N SER A 398 -6.35 42.07 -43.02
CA SER A 398 -6.00 41.81 -44.42
C SER A 398 -6.92 42.48 -45.46
N GLY A 399 -7.46 43.61 -45.11
CA GLY A 399 -8.31 44.38 -46.03
C GLY A 399 -7.99 45.87 -45.99
N THR A 400 -6.80 46.25 -46.49
CA THR A 400 -6.52 47.59 -47.11
C THR A 400 -5.09 47.58 -47.64
N ALA A 401 -4.89 47.36 -48.91
CA ALA A 401 -4.08 48.11 -49.88
C ALA A 401 -4.17 47.44 -51.24
#